data_8cc2c2b642b7a5ce2174f2d7ba31acd9
#
_entry.id   8cc2c2b642b7a5ce2174f2d7ba31acd9
#
_cell.length_a   1.000
_cell.length_b   1.000
_cell.length_c   1.000
_cell.angle_alpha   90.00
_cell.angle_beta   90.00
_cell.angle_gamma   90.00
#
_symmetry.space_group_name_H-M   'P 1'
#
loop_
_entity.id
_entity.type
_entity.pdbx_description
1 polymer ?
#
loop_
_entity_poly.entity_id
_entity_poly.type
_entity_poly.pdbx_seq_one_letter_code
_entity_poly.pdbx_strand_id
1 'polypeptide(L)'
;MDPVLIVGAGIVGLTLGQALKQKNIPFEIYERDANPEARGQGWAITLHWALEYLEKMLPQETLARIQDVQVDPDVARNDSGNFLFINLETGQPKFKIPPNRRWRVNREKMRRALLHGIEDHVHWGRRVVGVDTSETDQVQLSFDNQTTVKGRLVVGIDGSRSMIRQVLRPDAFENVPLGINFTGAAVDFTPEEIKPLKEMDPLLFQGCYPPTGTFFWFSMLETPQINGTAGTKDERYRAQICMSWSERGPEDKVGATDEYRLANMKQRAQGFVPFLQRAVDRIPVGTPVTEIKLADWECLGWDNQGGRVTLAGD
;
A
#
# COMPACT_ATOMS: atom_id res chain seq x y z
N MET A 1 25.03 21.03 10.35
CA MET A 1 23.59 21.32 10.19
C MET A 1 22.84 20.14 10.77
N ASP A 2 21.95 20.39 11.70
CA ASP A 2 21.18 19.32 12.34
C ASP A 2 20.29 18.60 11.32
N PRO A 3 20.10 17.26 11.47
CA PRO A 3 19.37 16.46 10.50
C PRO A 3 17.86 16.77 10.49
N VAL A 4 17.22 16.47 9.37
CA VAL A 4 15.78 16.28 9.29
C VAL A 4 15.45 14.93 9.90
N LEU A 5 14.55 14.87 10.88
CA LEU A 5 14.10 13.64 11.52
C LEU A 5 12.81 13.16 10.84
N ILE A 6 12.88 11.98 10.22
CA ILE A 6 11.74 11.35 9.52
C ILE A 6 11.21 10.25 10.42
N VAL A 7 9.93 10.28 10.75
CA VAL A 7 9.29 9.24 11.57
C VAL A 7 8.46 8.33 10.66
N GLY A 8 8.98 7.12 10.44
CA GLY A 8 8.39 6.10 9.58
C GLY A 8 9.21 5.77 8.33
N ALA A 9 9.64 4.50 8.17
CA ALA A 9 10.34 3.96 7.00
C ALA A 9 9.38 3.26 6.03
N GLY A 10 8.20 3.83 5.81
CA GLY A 10 7.30 3.47 4.73
C GLY A 10 7.77 4.01 3.38
N ILE A 11 7.01 3.75 2.31
CA ILE A 11 7.34 4.24 0.95
C ILE A 11 7.59 5.74 0.95
N VAL A 12 6.71 6.54 1.58
CA VAL A 12 6.83 8.01 1.58
C VAL A 12 8.06 8.47 2.36
N GLY A 13 8.34 7.87 3.53
CA GLY A 13 9.51 8.23 4.35
C GLY A 13 10.83 7.91 3.68
N LEU A 14 10.94 6.73 3.05
CA LEU A 14 12.13 6.35 2.29
C LEU A 14 12.29 7.19 1.01
N THR A 15 11.19 7.55 0.34
CA THR A 15 11.22 8.49 -0.81
C THR A 15 11.77 9.85 -0.39
N LEU A 16 11.30 10.37 0.76
CA LEU A 16 11.83 11.62 1.30
C LEU A 16 13.32 11.50 1.65
N GLY A 17 13.75 10.40 2.28
CA GLY A 17 15.15 10.14 2.57
C GLY A 17 16.02 10.14 1.32
N GLN A 18 15.61 9.47 0.25
CA GLN A 18 16.30 9.49 -1.04
C GLN A 18 16.39 10.90 -1.65
N ALA A 19 15.30 11.66 -1.58
CA ALA A 19 15.26 13.03 -2.09
C ALA A 19 16.20 13.96 -1.30
N LEU A 20 16.25 13.83 0.04
CA LEU A 20 17.15 14.60 0.89
C LEU A 20 18.62 14.22 0.65
N LYS A 21 18.92 12.92 0.51
CA LYS A 21 20.25 12.45 0.11
C LYS A 21 20.71 13.09 -1.20
N GLN A 22 19.85 13.08 -2.22
CA GLN A 22 20.18 13.69 -3.54
C GLN A 22 20.50 15.18 -3.44
N LYS A 23 19.92 15.87 -2.43
CA LYS A 23 20.14 17.30 -2.17
C LYS A 23 21.25 17.56 -1.14
N ASN A 24 21.96 16.54 -0.67
CA ASN A 24 22.96 16.62 0.39
C ASN A 24 22.43 17.29 1.68
N ILE A 25 21.15 17.04 2.01
CA ILE A 25 20.52 17.52 3.24
C ILE A 25 20.61 16.40 4.27
N PRO A 26 21.23 16.62 5.45
CA PRO A 26 21.32 15.62 6.51
C PRO A 26 19.92 15.18 6.99
N PHE A 27 19.72 13.88 7.14
CA PHE A 27 18.47 13.29 7.63
C PHE A 27 18.72 11.98 8.38
N GLU A 28 17.77 11.61 9.24
CA GLU A 28 17.70 10.31 9.92
C GLU A 28 16.26 9.82 9.92
N ILE A 29 16.05 8.52 9.71
CA ILE A 29 14.72 7.89 9.64
C ILE A 29 14.57 6.95 10.84
N TYR A 30 13.48 7.06 11.58
CA TYR A 30 13.17 6.24 12.74
C TYR A 30 11.93 5.40 12.47
N GLU A 31 12.07 4.07 12.55
CA GLU A 31 11.00 3.11 12.28
C GLU A 31 10.75 2.23 13.50
N ARG A 32 9.47 2.07 13.85
CA ARG A 32 9.05 1.24 14.99
C ARG A 32 9.19 -0.27 14.73
N ASP A 33 9.14 -0.71 13.48
CA ASP A 33 9.35 -2.11 13.13
C ASP A 33 10.79 -2.51 13.46
N ALA A 34 11.00 -3.75 13.92
CA ALA A 34 12.29 -4.21 14.41
C ALA A 34 13.35 -4.35 13.30
N ASN A 35 12.91 -4.57 12.06
CA ASN A 35 13.77 -4.76 10.89
C ASN A 35 12.95 -4.55 9.59
N PRO A 36 13.59 -4.47 8.41
CA PRO A 36 12.90 -4.28 7.14
C PRO A 36 11.93 -5.43 6.77
N GLU A 37 12.15 -6.64 7.29
CA GLU A 37 11.36 -7.85 7.01
C GLU A 37 10.14 -8.02 7.94
N ALA A 38 9.98 -7.18 8.95
CA ALA A 38 8.92 -7.31 9.98
C ALA A 38 7.49 -7.25 9.40
N ARG A 39 7.32 -6.64 8.24
CA ARG A 39 6.06 -6.67 7.50
C ARG A 39 6.11 -7.79 6.47
N GLY A 40 5.12 -8.65 6.48
CA GLY A 40 4.99 -9.72 5.48
C GLY A 40 4.86 -9.18 4.05
N GLN A 41 4.77 -10.09 3.07
CA GLN A 41 4.64 -9.72 1.65
C GLN A 41 3.50 -8.73 1.45
N GLY A 42 3.86 -7.51 1.09
CA GLY A 42 2.92 -6.42 0.87
C GLY A 42 2.10 -6.62 -0.39
N TRP A 43 1.07 -5.84 -0.51
CA TRP A 43 0.23 -5.71 -1.68
C TRP A 43 0.96 -4.93 -2.76
N ALA A 44 0.46 -4.93 -3.98
CA ALA A 44 1.02 -4.07 -5.01
C ALA A 44 0.39 -2.66 -4.96
N ILE A 45 1.15 -1.69 -5.40
CA ILE A 45 0.71 -0.31 -5.58
C ILE A 45 0.86 0.10 -7.05
N THR A 46 -0.05 0.93 -7.53
CA THR A 46 0.04 1.48 -8.87
C THR A 46 0.44 2.95 -8.81
N LEU A 47 1.57 3.26 -9.41
CA LEU A 47 2.10 4.61 -9.52
C LEU A 47 1.56 5.24 -10.81
N HIS A 48 0.71 6.22 -10.68
CA HIS A 48 0.17 7.04 -11.77
C HIS A 48 0.73 8.46 -11.67
N TRP A 49 0.00 9.35 -11.00
CA TRP A 49 0.35 10.77 -10.84
C TRP A 49 1.64 10.96 -10.07
N ALA A 50 1.93 10.08 -9.11
CA ALA A 50 3.17 10.12 -8.34
C ALA A 50 4.42 9.84 -9.18
N LEU A 51 4.29 9.14 -10.32
CA LEU A 51 5.43 8.72 -11.12
C LEU A 51 6.26 9.90 -11.63
N GLU A 52 5.61 10.94 -12.13
CA GLU A 52 6.28 12.15 -12.59
C GLU A 52 7.09 12.85 -11.49
N TYR A 53 6.54 12.86 -10.26
CA TYR A 53 7.22 13.44 -9.11
C TYR A 53 8.38 12.57 -8.62
N LEU A 54 8.18 11.24 -8.60
CA LEU A 54 9.25 10.30 -8.25
C LEU A 54 10.44 10.44 -9.20
N GLU A 55 10.21 10.60 -10.51
CA GLU A 55 11.25 10.80 -11.50
C GLU A 55 12.05 12.10 -11.30
N LYS A 56 11.43 13.13 -10.74
CA LYS A 56 12.10 14.40 -10.42
C LYS A 56 12.85 14.35 -9.09
N MET A 57 12.42 13.51 -8.16
CA MET A 57 12.94 13.48 -6.79
C MET A 57 13.96 12.38 -6.53
N LEU A 58 13.89 11.28 -7.27
CA LEU A 58 14.71 10.10 -6.98
C LEU A 58 15.93 10.02 -7.89
N PRO A 59 17.06 9.49 -7.38
CA PRO A 59 18.20 9.13 -8.23
C PRO A 59 17.81 8.13 -9.31
N GLN A 60 18.44 8.22 -10.48
CA GLN A 60 18.17 7.32 -11.62
C GLN A 60 18.35 5.85 -11.26
N GLU A 61 19.34 5.53 -10.44
CA GLU A 61 19.57 4.17 -9.96
C GLU A 61 18.39 3.65 -9.13
N THR A 62 17.84 4.47 -8.21
CA THR A 62 16.67 4.11 -7.41
C THR A 62 15.43 3.93 -8.28
N LEU A 63 15.23 4.79 -9.28
CA LEU A 63 14.14 4.65 -10.24
C LEU A 63 14.25 3.37 -11.06
N ALA A 64 15.44 3.01 -11.53
CA ALA A 64 15.68 1.76 -12.26
C ALA A 64 15.34 0.55 -11.38
N ARG A 65 15.77 0.53 -10.11
CA ARG A 65 15.42 -0.52 -9.16
C ARG A 65 13.91 -0.65 -8.93
N ILE A 66 13.17 0.47 -8.87
CA ILE A 66 11.70 0.45 -8.77
C ILE A 66 11.09 -0.10 -10.05
N GLN A 67 11.62 0.25 -11.20
CA GLN A 67 11.18 -0.24 -12.51
C GLN A 67 11.35 -1.75 -12.64
N ASP A 68 12.44 -2.31 -12.10
CA ASP A 68 12.74 -3.74 -12.13
C ASP A 68 11.82 -4.59 -11.23
N VAL A 69 11.13 -3.96 -10.27
CA VAL A 69 10.19 -4.66 -9.38
C VAL A 69 8.73 -4.49 -9.79
N GLN A 70 8.47 -4.11 -11.04
CA GLN A 70 7.12 -4.14 -11.59
C GLN A 70 6.58 -5.57 -11.64
N VAL A 71 5.27 -5.71 -11.44
CA VAL A 71 4.61 -7.02 -11.28
C VAL A 71 4.56 -7.83 -12.58
N ASP A 72 4.61 -7.16 -13.73
CA ASP A 72 4.62 -7.76 -15.07
C ASP A 72 5.58 -6.98 -15.99
N PRO A 73 6.80 -7.50 -16.24
CA PRO A 73 7.79 -6.83 -17.08
C PRO A 73 7.38 -6.68 -18.54
N ASP A 74 6.52 -7.58 -19.03
CA ASP A 74 6.07 -7.54 -20.44
C ASP A 74 5.05 -6.43 -20.64
N VAL A 75 4.08 -6.32 -19.73
CA VAL A 75 3.11 -5.22 -19.73
C VAL A 75 3.80 -3.89 -19.43
N ALA A 76 4.81 -3.86 -18.58
CA ALA A 76 5.57 -2.65 -18.26
C ALA A 76 6.15 -1.95 -19.48
N ARG A 77 6.51 -2.69 -20.52
CA ARG A 77 7.05 -2.14 -21.78
C ARG A 77 5.98 -1.57 -22.71
N ASN A 78 4.79 -2.15 -22.71
CA ASN A 78 3.70 -1.83 -23.63
C ASN A 78 2.33 -1.90 -22.94
N ASP A 79 2.14 -1.18 -21.82
CA ASP A 79 0.87 -1.18 -21.11
C ASP A 79 -0.21 -0.47 -21.94
N SER A 80 -1.11 -1.27 -22.50
CA SER A 80 -2.32 -0.81 -23.18
C SER A 80 -3.58 -0.96 -22.32
N GLY A 81 -3.42 -1.38 -21.06
CA GLY A 81 -4.53 -1.64 -20.15
C GLY A 81 -5.30 -0.38 -19.81
N ASN A 82 -6.59 -0.57 -19.61
CA ASN A 82 -7.48 0.46 -19.11
C ASN A 82 -7.74 0.20 -17.63
N PHE A 83 -7.96 1.26 -16.87
CA PHE A 83 -8.47 1.08 -15.52
C PHE A 83 -9.98 0.82 -15.64
N LEU A 84 -10.37 -0.45 -15.70
CA LEU A 84 -11.75 -0.86 -15.93
C LEU A 84 -12.57 -0.85 -14.64
N PHE A 85 -13.79 -0.30 -14.75
CA PHE A 85 -14.87 -0.55 -13.80
C PHE A 85 -15.97 -1.33 -14.51
N ILE A 86 -16.28 -2.53 -14.03
CA ILE A 86 -17.23 -3.45 -14.66
C ILE A 86 -18.46 -3.71 -13.81
N ASN A 87 -19.56 -4.14 -14.45
CA ASN A 87 -20.66 -4.78 -13.77
C ASN A 87 -20.28 -6.24 -13.51
N LEU A 88 -20.25 -6.66 -12.26
CA LEU A 88 -19.82 -8.02 -11.87
C LEU A 88 -20.82 -9.12 -12.24
N GLU A 89 -22.08 -8.78 -12.46
CA GLU A 89 -23.11 -9.74 -12.89
C GLU A 89 -22.95 -10.11 -14.37
N THR A 90 -22.62 -9.11 -15.21
CA THR A 90 -22.59 -9.28 -16.67
C THR A 90 -21.17 -9.32 -17.24
N GLY A 91 -20.16 -8.90 -16.48
CA GLY A 91 -18.79 -8.72 -16.96
C GLY A 91 -18.59 -7.51 -17.88
N GLN A 92 -19.64 -6.71 -18.14
CA GLN A 92 -19.56 -5.61 -19.07
C GLN A 92 -18.90 -4.37 -18.47
N PRO A 93 -17.98 -3.70 -19.18
CA PRO A 93 -17.41 -2.45 -18.76
C PRO A 93 -18.49 -1.37 -18.58
N LYS A 94 -18.49 -0.70 -17.45
CA LYS A 94 -19.31 0.48 -17.16
C LYS A 94 -18.52 1.76 -17.37
N PHE A 95 -17.23 1.72 -17.05
CA PHE A 95 -16.36 2.85 -17.15
C PHE A 95 -14.92 2.39 -17.47
N LYS A 96 -14.22 3.17 -18.28
CA LYS A 96 -12.81 2.96 -18.64
C LYS A 96 -12.05 4.26 -18.50
N ILE A 97 -10.95 4.23 -17.75
CA ILE A 97 -9.95 5.29 -17.84
C ILE A 97 -9.00 4.90 -18.99
N PRO A 98 -8.78 5.77 -19.98
CA PRO A 98 -7.89 5.47 -21.08
C PRO A 98 -6.49 5.07 -20.61
N PRO A 99 -5.73 4.29 -21.39
CA PRO A 99 -4.35 3.95 -21.08
C PRO A 99 -3.54 5.20 -20.77
N ASN A 100 -2.81 5.14 -19.67
CA ASN A 100 -1.89 6.17 -19.27
C ASN A 100 -0.60 5.52 -18.76
N ARG A 101 0.45 6.30 -18.64
CA ARG A 101 1.72 5.82 -18.07
C ARG A 101 1.52 5.47 -16.61
N ARG A 102 1.75 4.21 -16.28
CA ARG A 102 1.65 3.69 -14.91
C ARG A 102 2.67 2.60 -14.67
N TRP A 103 3.16 2.50 -13.44
CA TRP A 103 3.93 1.36 -12.96
C TRP A 103 3.15 0.65 -11.87
N ARG A 104 2.94 -0.65 -12.05
CA ARG A 104 2.42 -1.48 -10.98
C ARG A 104 3.55 -2.24 -10.35
N VAL A 105 3.83 -1.97 -9.09
CA VAL A 105 4.99 -2.49 -8.37
C VAL A 105 4.55 -3.25 -7.12
N ASN A 106 5.29 -4.29 -6.76
CA ASN A 106 5.15 -4.92 -5.46
C ASN A 106 5.62 -3.93 -4.38
N ARG A 107 4.75 -3.63 -3.43
CA ARG A 107 4.98 -2.58 -2.42
C ARG A 107 6.20 -2.86 -1.53
N GLU A 108 6.42 -4.14 -1.17
CA GLU A 108 7.57 -4.52 -0.35
C GLU A 108 8.87 -4.44 -1.15
N LYS A 109 8.86 -4.92 -2.40
CA LYS A 109 10.02 -4.81 -3.28
C LYS A 109 10.37 -3.34 -3.58
N MET A 110 9.37 -2.49 -3.78
CA MET A 110 9.58 -1.04 -3.92
C MET A 110 10.19 -0.42 -2.66
N ARG A 111 9.72 -0.82 -1.47
CA ARG A 111 10.27 -0.35 -0.19
C ARG A 111 11.75 -0.70 -0.06
N ARG A 112 12.14 -1.93 -0.44
CA ARG A 112 13.56 -2.34 -0.48
C ARG A 112 14.37 -1.57 -1.50
N ALA A 113 13.82 -1.31 -2.69
CA ALA A 113 14.46 -0.48 -3.71
C ALA A 113 14.71 0.95 -3.20
N LEU A 114 13.76 1.53 -2.49
CA LEU A 114 13.88 2.86 -1.87
C LEU A 114 14.86 2.88 -0.68
N LEU A 115 14.98 1.78 0.07
CA LEU A 115 15.90 1.67 1.19
C LEU A 115 17.36 1.62 0.73
N HIS A 116 17.62 1.10 -0.47
CA HIS A 116 18.97 0.89 -0.97
C HIS A 116 19.81 2.18 -0.98
N GLY A 117 20.98 2.08 -0.34
CA GLY A 117 21.95 3.15 -0.24
C GLY A 117 21.64 4.24 0.80
N ILE A 118 20.57 4.06 1.60
CA ILE A 118 20.28 4.89 2.78
C ILE A 118 20.08 4.05 4.05
N GLU A 119 20.51 2.79 4.03
CA GLU A 119 20.33 1.82 5.11
C GLU A 119 20.90 2.36 6.43
N ASP A 120 22.07 2.99 6.39
CA ASP A 120 22.78 3.52 7.55
C ASP A 120 22.06 4.71 8.21
N HIS A 121 21.11 5.33 7.50
CA HIS A 121 20.27 6.40 8.01
C HIS A 121 18.94 5.92 8.58
N VAL A 122 18.67 4.59 8.57
CA VAL A 122 17.39 4.05 9.05
C VAL A 122 17.58 3.31 10.36
N HIS A 123 16.99 3.83 11.40
CA HIS A 123 17.05 3.29 12.77
C HIS A 123 15.79 2.45 13.05
N TRP A 124 15.95 1.15 12.99
CA TRP A 124 14.90 0.17 13.26
C TRP A 124 14.64 -0.03 14.75
N GLY A 125 13.42 -0.48 15.10
CA GLY A 125 13.02 -0.69 16.50
C GLY A 125 12.97 0.61 17.31
N ARG A 126 12.71 1.75 16.66
CA ARG A 126 12.64 3.08 17.28
C ARG A 126 11.23 3.63 17.21
N ARG A 127 10.43 3.33 18.22
CA ARG A 127 9.08 3.87 18.36
C ARG A 127 9.12 5.24 19.01
N VAL A 128 8.70 6.27 18.28
CA VAL A 128 8.54 7.62 18.81
C VAL A 128 7.36 7.64 19.77
N VAL A 129 7.56 8.25 20.95
CA VAL A 129 6.54 8.42 22.00
C VAL A 129 6.34 9.89 22.40
N GLY A 130 7.17 10.80 21.93
CA GLY A 130 7.05 12.23 22.21
C GLY A 130 7.86 13.13 21.29
N VAL A 131 7.42 14.37 21.18
CA VAL A 131 8.08 15.47 20.45
C VAL A 131 8.17 16.66 21.37
N ASP A 132 9.35 17.24 21.51
CA ASP A 132 9.57 18.47 22.25
C ASP A 132 10.07 19.57 21.33
N THR A 133 9.38 20.71 21.32
CA THR A 133 9.65 21.91 20.52
C THR A 133 9.96 23.12 21.39
N SER A 134 10.31 22.91 22.66
CA SER A 134 10.61 24.02 23.62
C SER A 134 11.85 24.82 23.25
N GLU A 135 12.83 24.23 22.59
CA GLU A 135 14.00 24.90 22.05
C GLU A 135 13.65 25.60 20.72
N THR A 136 14.16 26.83 20.53
CA THR A 136 13.76 27.67 19.38
C THR A 136 14.23 27.11 18.03
N ASP A 137 15.44 26.54 17.97
CA ASP A 137 16.11 26.15 16.73
C ASP A 137 16.17 24.64 16.51
N GLN A 138 15.69 23.84 17.46
CA GLN A 138 15.75 22.38 17.43
C GLN A 138 14.40 21.77 17.81
N VAL A 139 14.23 20.53 17.39
CA VAL A 139 13.15 19.64 17.83
C VAL A 139 13.76 18.35 18.36
N GLN A 140 13.22 17.82 19.45
CA GLN A 140 13.67 16.57 20.06
C GLN A 140 12.58 15.50 19.93
N LEU A 141 12.99 14.30 19.48
CA LEU A 141 12.16 13.09 19.54
C LEU A 141 12.57 12.28 20.77
N SER A 142 11.56 11.72 21.45
CA SER A 142 11.73 10.74 22.51
C SER A 142 11.20 9.39 22.06
N PHE A 143 11.94 8.31 22.42
CA PHE A 143 11.58 6.94 22.05
C PHE A 143 11.15 6.12 23.28
N ASP A 144 10.44 5.01 23.02
CA ASP A 144 9.95 4.07 24.04
C ASP A 144 11.07 3.43 24.88
N ASN A 145 12.29 3.34 24.34
CA ASN A 145 13.48 2.89 25.06
C ASN A 145 14.17 4.00 25.87
N GLN A 146 13.51 5.12 26.11
CA GLN A 146 13.99 6.28 26.90
C GLN A 146 15.18 7.04 26.29
N THR A 147 15.57 6.76 25.05
CA THR A 147 16.57 7.57 24.34
C THR A 147 15.92 8.77 23.67
N THR A 148 16.72 9.79 23.37
CA THR A 148 16.27 10.99 22.66
C THR A 148 17.23 11.33 21.52
N VAL A 149 16.73 12.04 20.51
CA VAL A 149 17.52 12.61 19.42
C VAL A 149 17.05 14.02 19.10
N LYS A 150 17.97 14.86 18.64
CA LYS A 150 17.66 16.23 18.23
C LYS A 150 17.87 16.42 16.74
N GLY A 151 17.08 17.26 16.14
CA GLY A 151 17.16 17.68 14.75
C GLY A 151 16.54 19.05 14.56
N ARG A 152 16.57 19.54 13.32
CA ARG A 152 16.01 20.87 12.99
C ARG A 152 14.53 20.83 12.62
N LEU A 153 14.06 19.67 12.14
CA LEU A 153 12.71 19.47 11.60
C LEU A 153 12.29 18.04 11.79
N VAL A 154 11.03 17.79 12.18
CA VAL A 154 10.39 16.49 12.21
C VAL A 154 9.36 16.39 11.10
N VAL A 155 9.42 15.31 10.33
CA VAL A 155 8.36 14.93 9.37
C VAL A 155 7.73 13.63 9.84
N GLY A 156 6.47 13.69 10.30
CA GLY A 156 5.67 12.53 10.68
C GLY A 156 5.12 11.82 9.46
N ILE A 157 5.61 10.60 9.22
CA ILE A 157 5.17 9.70 8.12
C ILE A 157 4.89 8.30 8.72
N ASP A 158 4.37 8.30 9.92
CA ASP A 158 4.19 7.13 10.78
C ASP A 158 2.82 6.44 10.60
N GLY A 159 2.06 6.87 9.56
CA GLY A 159 0.88 6.18 9.04
C GLY A 159 -0.39 6.44 9.86
N SER A 160 -1.39 5.61 9.63
CA SER A 160 -2.76 5.79 10.16
C SER A 160 -2.85 5.94 11.70
N ARG A 161 -1.84 5.50 12.45
CA ARG A 161 -1.74 5.65 13.92
C ARG A 161 -0.61 6.59 14.30
N SER A 162 -0.52 7.70 13.59
CA SER A 162 0.57 8.67 13.75
C SER A 162 0.63 9.28 15.14
N MET A 163 1.79 9.13 15.79
CA MET A 163 2.12 9.83 17.04
C MET A 163 2.36 11.31 16.78
N ILE A 164 2.98 11.65 15.66
CA ILE A 164 3.25 13.04 15.30
C ILE A 164 1.93 13.80 15.06
N ARG A 165 0.95 13.16 14.41
CA ARG A 165 -0.40 13.71 14.25
C ARG A 165 -1.07 13.98 15.59
N GLN A 166 -0.93 13.04 16.54
CA GLN A 166 -1.47 13.21 17.90
C GLN A 166 -0.86 14.41 18.63
N VAL A 167 0.43 14.67 18.44
CA VAL A 167 1.09 15.86 19.00
C VAL A 167 0.59 17.14 18.35
N LEU A 168 0.42 17.16 17.02
CA LEU A 168 -0.01 18.35 16.28
C LEU A 168 -1.51 18.64 16.41
N ARG A 169 -2.33 17.59 16.61
CA ARG A 169 -3.78 17.70 16.71
C ARG A 169 -4.32 16.81 17.84
N PRO A 170 -4.00 17.12 19.11
CA PRO A 170 -4.43 16.31 20.25
C PRO A 170 -5.96 16.27 20.43
N ASP A 171 -6.66 17.24 19.90
CA ASP A 171 -8.12 17.36 19.89
C ASP A 171 -8.81 16.63 18.73
N ALA A 172 -8.09 16.28 17.65
CA ALA A 172 -8.68 15.72 16.42
C ALA A 172 -7.71 14.81 15.67
N PHE A 173 -6.99 13.93 16.36
CA PHE A 173 -6.04 12.99 15.72
C PHE A 173 -6.64 11.65 15.35
N GLU A 174 -7.82 11.33 15.86
CA GLU A 174 -8.44 10.02 15.67
C GLU A 174 -8.94 9.81 14.24
N ASN A 175 -8.79 8.58 13.78
CA ASN A 175 -9.37 8.18 12.50
C ASN A 175 -10.87 7.89 12.66
N VAL A 176 -11.66 8.30 11.69
CA VAL A 176 -13.10 8.03 11.60
C VAL A 176 -13.31 6.80 10.71
N PRO A 177 -13.87 5.69 11.23
CA PRO A 177 -14.20 4.52 10.42
C PRO A 177 -15.23 4.87 9.33
N LEU A 178 -15.03 4.35 8.11
CA LEU A 178 -15.90 4.67 6.97
C LEU A 178 -17.21 3.82 6.92
N GLY A 179 -17.40 2.85 7.84
CA GLY A 179 -18.54 1.94 7.78
C GLY A 179 -18.53 1.01 6.55
N ILE A 180 -17.34 0.79 6.00
CA ILE A 180 -17.11 -0.08 4.85
C ILE A 180 -16.20 -1.22 5.29
N ASN A 181 -16.68 -2.44 5.16
CA ASN A 181 -15.90 -3.65 5.35
C ASN A 181 -15.04 -3.93 4.11
N PHE A 182 -13.83 -4.38 4.33
CA PHE A 182 -12.90 -4.70 3.25
C PHE A 182 -12.04 -5.91 3.63
N THR A 183 -12.06 -6.94 2.77
CA THR A 183 -11.24 -8.14 2.92
C THR A 183 -10.47 -8.42 1.65
N GLY A 184 -9.32 -9.09 1.77
CA GLY A 184 -8.52 -9.44 0.62
C GLY A 184 -7.59 -10.61 0.85
N ALA A 185 -7.33 -11.35 -0.22
CA ALA A 185 -6.43 -12.49 -0.26
C ALA A 185 -5.46 -12.40 -1.42
N ALA A 186 -4.24 -12.90 -1.22
CA ALA A 186 -3.30 -13.18 -2.31
C ALA A 186 -3.52 -14.64 -2.75
N VAL A 187 -3.71 -14.84 -4.05
CA VAL A 187 -4.13 -16.12 -4.63
C VAL A 187 -3.20 -16.50 -5.78
N ASP A 188 -2.76 -17.75 -5.81
CA ASP A 188 -1.98 -18.29 -6.92
C ASP A 188 -2.92 -18.89 -7.98
N PHE A 189 -2.58 -18.65 -9.25
CA PHE A 189 -3.33 -19.09 -10.43
C PHE A 189 -2.39 -19.78 -11.42
N THR A 190 -2.86 -20.86 -12.05
CA THR A 190 -2.20 -21.41 -13.24
C THR A 190 -2.36 -20.47 -14.44
N PRO A 191 -1.56 -20.66 -15.52
CA PRO A 191 -1.72 -19.87 -16.75
C PRO A 191 -3.12 -19.92 -17.34
N GLU A 192 -3.81 -21.08 -17.28
CA GLU A 192 -5.17 -21.26 -17.80
C GLU A 192 -6.19 -20.51 -16.96
N GLU A 193 -6.03 -20.56 -15.64
CA GLU A 193 -6.98 -19.96 -14.70
C GLU A 193 -6.91 -18.43 -14.67
N ILE A 194 -5.71 -17.85 -14.83
CA ILE A 194 -5.53 -16.39 -14.84
C ILE A 194 -5.96 -15.76 -16.16
N LYS A 195 -5.96 -16.53 -17.27
CA LYS A 195 -6.19 -16.03 -18.61
C LYS A 195 -7.44 -15.16 -18.75
N PRO A 196 -8.64 -15.59 -18.35
CA PRO A 196 -9.86 -14.77 -18.49
C PRO A 196 -9.82 -13.47 -17.67
N LEU A 197 -9.05 -13.43 -16.59
CA LEU A 197 -8.87 -12.24 -15.78
C LEU A 197 -7.90 -11.25 -16.45
N LYS A 198 -6.79 -11.74 -17.00
CA LYS A 198 -5.83 -10.92 -17.77
C LYS A 198 -6.41 -10.40 -19.09
N GLU A 199 -7.37 -11.11 -19.69
CA GLU A 199 -8.08 -10.63 -20.89
C GLU A 199 -8.97 -9.42 -20.60
N MET A 200 -9.43 -9.24 -19.35
CA MET A 200 -10.13 -8.03 -18.93
C MET A 200 -9.18 -6.82 -18.83
N ASP A 201 -8.12 -6.97 -18.07
CA ASP A 201 -6.98 -6.04 -17.97
C ASP A 201 -5.76 -6.81 -17.46
N PRO A 202 -4.58 -6.62 -18.07
CA PRO A 202 -3.39 -7.40 -17.73
C PRO A 202 -2.89 -7.14 -16.30
N LEU A 203 -3.18 -5.97 -15.72
CA LEU A 203 -2.67 -5.59 -14.41
C LEU A 203 -3.75 -5.54 -13.33
N LEU A 204 -4.91 -4.92 -13.62
CA LEU A 204 -5.93 -4.70 -12.60
C LEU A 204 -7.26 -4.25 -13.21
N PHE A 205 -8.35 -4.65 -12.56
CA PHE A 205 -9.68 -4.12 -12.81
C PHE A 205 -10.52 -4.17 -11.53
N GLN A 206 -11.62 -3.47 -11.55
CA GLN A 206 -12.56 -3.40 -10.45
C GLN A 206 -14.00 -3.41 -10.96
N GLY A 207 -14.93 -3.64 -10.05
CA GLY A 207 -16.33 -3.62 -10.39
C GLY A 207 -17.26 -3.65 -9.19
N CYS A 208 -18.55 -3.55 -9.47
CA CYS A 208 -19.58 -3.64 -8.45
C CYS A 208 -20.66 -4.63 -8.88
N TYR A 209 -21.16 -5.39 -7.91
CA TYR A 209 -22.32 -6.28 -8.09
C TYR A 209 -23.59 -5.52 -7.69
N PRO A 210 -24.42 -5.11 -8.66
CA PRO A 210 -25.55 -4.20 -8.39
C PRO A 210 -26.54 -4.71 -7.34
N PRO A 211 -26.90 -6.01 -7.28
CA PRO A 211 -27.88 -6.50 -6.32
C PRO A 211 -27.51 -6.30 -4.85
N THR A 212 -26.22 -6.33 -4.50
CA THR A 212 -25.78 -6.22 -3.11
C THR A 212 -24.91 -4.99 -2.83
N GLY A 213 -24.40 -4.33 -3.88
CA GLY A 213 -23.42 -3.26 -3.76
C GLY A 213 -22.00 -3.79 -3.42
N THR A 214 -21.78 -5.10 -3.53
CA THR A 214 -20.44 -5.67 -3.28
C THR A 214 -19.46 -5.16 -4.33
N PHE A 215 -18.40 -4.50 -3.88
CA PHE A 215 -17.27 -4.10 -4.71
C PHE A 215 -16.27 -5.25 -4.80
N PHE A 216 -15.62 -5.36 -5.95
CA PHE A 216 -14.57 -6.34 -6.24
C PHE A 216 -13.38 -5.67 -6.87
N TRP A 217 -12.19 -6.08 -6.44
CA TRP A 217 -10.91 -5.67 -6.98
C TRP A 217 -10.06 -6.87 -7.32
N PHE A 218 -9.59 -6.93 -8.55
CA PHE A 218 -8.56 -7.87 -9.00
C PHE A 218 -7.30 -7.11 -9.38
N SER A 219 -6.15 -7.63 -8.96
CA SER A 219 -4.89 -7.05 -9.42
C SER A 219 -3.72 -8.02 -9.35
N MET A 220 -2.84 -7.95 -10.36
CA MET A 220 -1.62 -8.73 -10.41
C MET A 220 -0.64 -8.33 -9.31
N LEU A 221 -0.04 -9.32 -8.64
CA LEU A 221 1.03 -9.17 -7.67
C LEU A 221 2.38 -9.61 -8.22
N GLU A 222 2.42 -10.75 -8.93
CA GLU A 222 3.64 -11.31 -9.53
C GLU A 222 3.27 -12.17 -10.74
N THR A 223 4.02 -12.01 -11.82
CA THR A 223 4.02 -12.96 -12.95
C THR A 223 5.06 -14.06 -12.71
N PRO A 224 5.02 -15.16 -13.49
CA PRO A 224 6.01 -16.24 -13.41
C PRO A 224 7.45 -15.76 -13.55
N GLN A 225 7.70 -14.74 -14.36
CA GLN A 225 9.02 -14.11 -14.51
C GLN A 225 9.51 -13.48 -13.20
N ILE A 226 8.60 -12.82 -12.47
CA ILE A 226 8.93 -12.09 -11.23
C ILE A 226 9.02 -13.03 -10.03
N ASN A 227 8.23 -14.11 -9.99
CA ASN A 227 8.27 -15.08 -8.89
C ASN A 227 9.20 -16.28 -9.17
N GLY A 228 9.88 -16.31 -10.33
CA GLY A 228 10.88 -17.32 -10.69
C GLY A 228 10.30 -18.67 -11.10
N THR A 229 9.00 -18.76 -11.45
CA THR A 229 8.37 -20.02 -11.86
C THR A 229 8.19 -20.17 -13.36
N ALA A 230 8.60 -19.18 -14.16
CA ALA A 230 8.44 -19.20 -15.61
C ALA A 230 9.10 -20.43 -16.26
N GLY A 231 8.36 -21.13 -17.12
CA GLY A 231 8.82 -22.33 -17.83
C GLY A 231 9.02 -23.56 -16.94
N THR A 232 8.60 -23.54 -15.68
CA THR A 232 8.63 -24.71 -14.80
C THR A 232 7.26 -25.40 -14.76
N LYS A 233 7.21 -26.65 -14.27
CA LYS A 233 5.94 -27.36 -14.02
C LYS A 233 5.04 -26.67 -12.98
N ASP A 234 5.62 -25.82 -12.15
CA ASP A 234 4.94 -25.09 -11.08
C ASP A 234 4.68 -23.62 -11.47
N GLU A 235 4.63 -23.33 -12.77
CA GLU A 235 4.39 -21.99 -13.31
C GLU A 235 3.07 -21.44 -12.77
N ARG A 236 3.17 -20.26 -12.11
CA ARG A 236 2.01 -19.62 -11.49
C ARG A 236 2.09 -18.10 -11.53
N TYR A 237 0.93 -17.51 -11.62
CA TYR A 237 0.69 -16.10 -11.41
C TYR A 237 0.19 -15.87 -9.98
N ARG A 238 0.60 -14.80 -9.34
CA ARG A 238 0.05 -14.40 -8.05
C ARG A 238 -0.75 -13.13 -8.22
N ALA A 239 -1.99 -13.15 -7.77
CA ALA A 239 -2.89 -11.99 -7.86
C ALA A 239 -3.59 -11.74 -6.52
N GLN A 240 -4.07 -10.52 -6.38
CA GLN A 240 -4.84 -10.06 -5.24
C GLN A 240 -6.31 -10.00 -5.62
N ILE A 241 -7.15 -10.61 -4.80
CA ILE A 241 -8.60 -10.49 -4.86
C ILE A 241 -9.06 -9.80 -3.58
N CYS A 242 -9.76 -8.68 -3.74
CA CYS A 242 -10.37 -7.97 -2.62
C CYS A 242 -11.86 -7.77 -2.85
N MET A 243 -12.60 -7.70 -1.75
CA MET A 243 -14.00 -7.35 -1.74
C MET A 243 -14.30 -6.35 -0.64
N SER A 244 -15.19 -5.42 -0.92
CA SER A 244 -15.72 -4.51 0.09
C SER A 244 -17.25 -4.38 -0.01
N TRP A 245 -17.85 -4.01 1.09
CA TRP A 245 -19.31 -3.82 1.20
C TRP A 245 -19.61 -2.88 2.36
N SER A 246 -20.73 -2.17 2.28
CA SER A 246 -21.19 -1.32 3.37
C SER A 246 -21.64 -2.15 4.57
N GLU A 247 -21.29 -1.72 5.77
CA GLU A 247 -21.82 -2.29 7.01
C GLU A 247 -23.21 -1.69 7.27
N ARG A 248 -24.26 -2.50 7.10
CA ARG A 248 -25.67 -2.10 7.29
C ARG A 248 -26.22 -2.67 8.60
N GLY A 249 -25.60 -3.74 9.10
CA GLY A 249 -26.02 -4.41 10.32
C GLY A 249 -24.98 -5.41 10.82
N PRO A 250 -25.27 -6.09 11.94
CA PRO A 250 -24.34 -7.05 12.55
C PRO A 250 -23.93 -8.20 11.61
N GLU A 251 -24.79 -8.57 10.68
CA GLU A 251 -24.56 -9.63 9.70
C GLU A 251 -23.53 -9.27 8.63
N ASP A 252 -23.30 -7.97 8.43
CA ASP A 252 -22.30 -7.49 7.47
C ASP A 252 -20.88 -7.43 8.06
N LYS A 253 -20.72 -7.61 9.37
CA LYS A 253 -19.39 -7.52 10.02
C LYS A 253 -18.42 -8.55 9.49
N VAL A 254 -17.16 -8.13 9.40
CA VAL A 254 -16.07 -9.03 9.02
C VAL A 254 -15.86 -10.10 10.09
N GLY A 255 -15.80 -11.36 9.68
CA GLY A 255 -15.56 -12.47 10.59
C GLY A 255 -14.17 -12.48 11.20
N ALA A 256 -14.03 -13.13 12.35
CA ALA A 256 -12.79 -13.13 13.11
C ALA A 256 -11.69 -14.05 12.52
N THR A 257 -12.08 -15.11 11.77
CA THR A 257 -11.14 -16.09 11.24
C THR A 257 -11.01 -16.00 9.71
N ASP A 258 -9.90 -16.50 9.17
CA ASP A 258 -9.66 -16.54 7.73
C ASP A 258 -10.69 -17.42 7.01
N GLU A 259 -11.08 -18.55 7.62
CA GLU A 259 -12.10 -19.45 7.06
C GLU A 259 -13.45 -18.75 6.92
N TYR A 260 -13.86 -18.00 7.95
CA TYR A 260 -15.11 -17.26 7.91
C TYR A 260 -15.07 -16.14 6.85
N ARG A 261 -13.96 -15.40 6.77
CA ARG A 261 -13.75 -14.36 5.77
C ARG A 261 -13.76 -14.92 4.36
N LEU A 262 -13.10 -16.06 4.14
CA LEU A 262 -13.09 -16.74 2.86
C LEU A 262 -14.50 -17.23 2.47
N ALA A 263 -15.23 -17.83 3.39
CA ALA A 263 -16.62 -18.24 3.15
C ALA A 263 -17.52 -17.05 2.78
N ASN A 264 -17.35 -15.91 3.48
CA ASN A 264 -18.06 -14.67 3.16
C ASN A 264 -17.71 -14.14 1.76
N MET A 265 -16.42 -14.14 1.37
CA MET A 265 -16.01 -13.76 0.00
C MET A 265 -16.68 -14.66 -1.06
N LYS A 266 -16.68 -15.98 -0.85
CA LYS A 266 -17.33 -16.93 -1.77
C LYS A 266 -18.85 -16.72 -1.84
N GLN A 267 -19.49 -16.48 -0.71
CA GLN A 267 -20.92 -16.17 -0.67
C GLN A 267 -21.26 -14.87 -1.41
N ARG A 268 -20.46 -13.83 -1.24
CA ARG A 268 -20.67 -12.53 -1.91
C ARG A 268 -20.40 -12.58 -3.41
N ALA A 269 -19.59 -13.53 -3.87
CA ALA A 269 -19.34 -13.76 -5.30
C ALA A 269 -20.46 -14.52 -6.00
N GLN A 270 -21.43 -15.08 -5.27
CA GLN A 270 -22.58 -15.75 -5.89
C GLN A 270 -23.38 -14.77 -6.76
N GLY A 271 -23.55 -15.12 -8.02
CA GLY A 271 -24.19 -14.28 -9.03
C GLY A 271 -23.23 -13.37 -9.81
N PHE A 272 -21.93 -13.40 -9.53
CA PHE A 272 -20.95 -12.80 -10.43
C PHE A 272 -20.92 -13.56 -11.76
N VAL A 273 -20.51 -12.90 -12.82
CA VAL A 273 -20.25 -13.56 -14.10
C VAL A 273 -19.32 -14.76 -13.89
N PRO A 274 -19.57 -15.90 -14.60
CA PRO A 274 -18.97 -17.18 -14.22
C PRO A 274 -17.46 -17.24 -14.05
N PHE A 275 -16.70 -16.47 -14.83
CA PHE A 275 -15.23 -16.48 -14.70
C PHE A 275 -14.74 -15.78 -13.42
N LEU A 276 -15.44 -14.73 -12.96
CA LEU A 276 -15.14 -14.04 -11.70
C LEU A 276 -15.56 -14.88 -10.50
N GLN A 277 -16.76 -15.46 -10.55
CA GLN A 277 -17.20 -16.36 -9.49
C GLN A 277 -16.22 -17.52 -9.31
N ARG A 278 -15.82 -18.20 -10.41
CA ARG A 278 -14.80 -19.26 -10.35
C ARG A 278 -13.47 -18.79 -9.75
N ALA A 279 -13.02 -17.57 -10.07
CA ALA A 279 -11.79 -17.04 -9.52
C ALA A 279 -11.84 -16.91 -7.98
N VAL A 280 -13.01 -16.62 -7.41
CA VAL A 280 -13.22 -16.56 -5.96
C VAL A 280 -13.44 -17.95 -5.36
N ASP A 281 -14.29 -18.77 -5.97
CA ASP A 281 -14.66 -20.11 -5.47
C ASP A 281 -13.43 -21.03 -5.33
N ARG A 282 -12.46 -20.90 -6.25
CA ARG A 282 -11.24 -21.70 -6.23
C ARG A 282 -10.21 -21.31 -5.14
N ILE A 283 -10.38 -20.17 -4.46
CA ILE A 283 -9.45 -19.80 -3.39
C ILE A 283 -9.39 -20.95 -2.37
N PRO A 284 -8.20 -21.53 -2.13
CA PRO A 284 -8.08 -22.70 -1.26
C PRO A 284 -8.50 -22.40 0.18
N VAL A 285 -9.08 -23.40 0.83
CA VAL A 285 -9.30 -23.35 2.29
C VAL A 285 -7.94 -23.24 2.98
N GLY A 286 -7.86 -22.40 4.00
CA GLY A 286 -6.61 -22.08 4.69
C GLY A 286 -5.81 -20.93 4.07
N THR A 287 -6.29 -20.33 2.95
CA THR A 287 -5.69 -19.09 2.44
C THR A 287 -5.90 -17.96 3.45
N PRO A 288 -4.84 -17.23 3.85
CA PRO A 288 -4.99 -16.06 4.71
C PRO A 288 -5.85 -14.99 4.05
N VAL A 289 -6.86 -14.52 4.75
CA VAL A 289 -7.75 -13.44 4.30
C VAL A 289 -7.66 -12.27 5.27
N THR A 290 -6.99 -11.22 4.84
CA THR A 290 -6.77 -10.03 5.66
C THR A 290 -7.99 -9.13 5.67
N GLU A 291 -8.42 -8.71 6.86
CA GLU A 291 -9.33 -7.58 7.04
C GLU A 291 -8.54 -6.27 6.91
N ILE A 292 -9.07 -5.34 6.12
CA ILE A 292 -8.52 -3.99 6.00
C ILE A 292 -9.53 -3.01 6.56
N LYS A 293 -9.16 -2.33 7.63
CA LYS A 293 -10.01 -1.31 8.25
C LYS A 293 -9.86 -0.01 7.51
N LEU A 294 -10.93 0.38 6.83
CA LEU A 294 -10.98 1.65 6.11
C LEU A 294 -11.42 2.75 7.07
N ALA A 295 -10.62 3.78 7.16
CA ALA A 295 -10.89 4.94 7.99
C ALA A 295 -10.25 6.18 7.37
N ASP A 296 -10.84 7.32 7.59
CA ASP A 296 -10.32 8.62 7.20
C ASP A 296 -9.85 9.41 8.42
N TRP A 297 -8.93 10.32 8.18
CA TRP A 297 -8.64 11.41 9.09
C TRP A 297 -8.93 12.74 8.38
N GLU A 298 -9.78 13.54 8.99
CA GLU A 298 -10.06 14.87 8.46
C GLU A 298 -8.82 15.75 8.61
N CYS A 299 -8.15 16.00 7.47
CA CYS A 299 -6.91 16.77 7.42
C CYS A 299 -7.18 18.26 7.65
N LEU A 300 -7.45 18.63 8.89
CA LEU A 300 -7.56 20.04 9.31
C LEU A 300 -6.16 20.65 9.47
N GLY A 301 -6.07 21.97 9.30
CA GLY A 301 -4.82 22.69 9.53
C GLY A 301 -4.28 22.49 10.95
N TRP A 302 -2.98 22.52 11.11
CA TRP A 302 -2.29 22.41 12.40
C TRP A 302 -1.23 23.50 12.57
N ASP A 303 -0.87 23.80 13.81
CA ASP A 303 0.30 24.59 14.11
C ASP A 303 1.56 23.75 13.84
N ASN A 304 2.37 24.17 12.87
CA ASN A 304 3.61 23.49 12.49
C ASN A 304 4.78 23.81 13.44
N GLN A 305 4.52 24.41 14.61
CA GLN A 305 5.50 24.73 15.63
C GLN A 305 6.65 25.61 15.09
N GLY A 306 6.30 26.65 14.35
CA GLY A 306 7.27 27.53 13.70
C GLY A 306 8.02 26.87 12.53
N GLY A 307 7.39 25.93 11.84
CA GLY A 307 7.97 25.21 10.70
C GLY A 307 8.85 24.03 11.09
N ARG A 308 8.80 23.57 12.35
CA ARG A 308 9.67 22.50 12.87
C ARG A 308 9.02 21.12 12.91
N VAL A 309 7.70 21.02 12.79
CA VAL A 309 6.99 19.74 12.77
C VAL A 309 5.93 19.73 11.68
N THR A 310 5.91 18.71 10.85
CA THR A 310 4.89 18.55 9.81
C THR A 310 4.53 17.07 9.58
N LEU A 311 3.48 16.85 8.80
CA LEU A 311 3.00 15.52 8.41
C LEU A 311 3.13 15.31 6.90
N ALA A 312 3.30 14.06 6.49
CA ALA A 312 3.22 13.63 5.10
C ALA A 312 2.76 12.16 5.02
N GLY A 313 2.26 11.76 3.84
CA GLY A 313 1.75 10.41 3.61
C GLY A 313 0.34 10.19 4.15
N ASP A 314 0.01 8.92 4.45
CA ASP A 314 -1.34 8.47 4.89
C ASP A 314 -1.54 8.64 6.40
#